data_478fdcb20c2daae7a6111944dc23dfb0
#
_entry.id   478fdcb20c2daae7a6111944dc23dfb0
#
_cell.length_a   1.000
_cell.length_b   1.000
_cell.length_c   1.000
_cell.angle_alpha   90.00
_cell.angle_beta   90.00
_cell.angle_gamma   90.00
#
_symmetry.space_group_name_H-M   'P 1'
#
loop_
_entity.id
_entity.type
_entity.pdbx_description
1 polymer ?
#
loop_
_entity_poly.entity_id
_entity_poly.type
_entity_poly.pdbx_seq_one_letter_code
_entity_poly.pdbx_strand_id
1 'polypeptide(L)'
;MEIFWTCVPRQRVWSLSKYWLHYGMFVTLVLVIVPSAAAFDDLVKGSSHAVSAVKPAFIDQMIEDAWKKAGVKPTRLASDEEFLRRAYLDLIGRIPNIQEARAFLHSKEKDKREKLVAYLLEDPDYAKNFATQWTVLLIGRANQGRMVDRSSLTSWLRKQFSSDRPWNEIVHELVSSSGSNKDNGAVNYVLAHLELEAVPLTSRTTRLFLGKQIQCTQCHDHPSNDWKQLDFWGINAFFRGIKTQQIRKPDATGLEVLDHVELRDAPSDDYVRFDRRNGLVGIAFPRFLDGRKISQGKDVIRRAELGKLISDPDNDMLAQSFVNRMWAHLLGRGFVNPVDDFGPHNPPSNPELLEDLSNEFKKSGYDIKKLIRWITASRAYQLSSVKAKPGDKDESLFSQMQLKPMSPEQLFDSLLTATSAHRAGSSDDGHRKRDAWLQQFIFAFANDETEESNSFQGTIPQALMMMNGELMQQAISGKPGSFLGDLCEQAGHQRSPEVFMVDSIYLAALSRHPSPKEMTQARLYLEANPDSLHVLQDLFWALLNSNEFVLVH
;
A
#
# COMPACT_ATOMS: atom_id res chain seq x y z
N MET A 1 36.50 -28.58 5.90
CA MET A 1 36.49 -29.17 4.53
C MET A 1 35.39 -28.42 3.80
N GLU A 2 35.76 -27.24 3.32
CA GLU A 2 34.83 -26.30 2.62
C GLU A 2 34.68 -26.77 1.18
N ILE A 3 33.44 -27.08 0.81
CA ILE A 3 33.09 -27.40 -0.58
C ILE A 3 32.74 -26.07 -1.25
N PHE A 4 33.72 -25.49 -1.99
CA PHE A 4 33.50 -24.35 -2.87
C PHE A 4 32.70 -24.81 -4.10
N TRP A 5 31.47 -24.29 -4.24
CA TRP A 5 30.66 -24.43 -5.46
C TRP A 5 30.94 -23.23 -6.37
N THR A 6 31.56 -23.45 -7.52
CA THR A 6 31.62 -22.46 -8.61
C THR A 6 30.39 -22.59 -9.48
N CYS A 7 29.71 -21.49 -9.78
CA CYS A 7 28.49 -21.43 -10.60
C CYS A 7 28.70 -21.76 -12.09
N VAL A 8 29.92 -22.05 -12.56
CA VAL A 8 30.20 -22.40 -13.98
C VAL A 8 30.96 -23.72 -14.03
N PRO A 9 30.37 -24.80 -14.61
CA PRO A 9 31.08 -26.06 -14.76
C PRO A 9 32.10 -25.97 -15.89
N ARG A 10 33.41 -26.19 -15.58
CA ARG A 10 34.43 -26.45 -16.57
C ARG A 10 34.09 -27.73 -17.31
N GLN A 11 33.95 -27.67 -18.66
CA GLN A 11 33.82 -28.86 -19.51
C GLN A 11 35.05 -29.74 -19.33
N ARG A 12 34.89 -30.94 -18.75
CA ARG A 12 35.80 -32.05 -18.88
C ARG A 12 35.23 -33.05 -19.88
N VAL A 13 35.94 -33.20 -20.99
CA VAL A 13 35.73 -34.30 -21.93
C VAL A 13 36.10 -35.60 -21.22
N TRP A 14 35.17 -36.52 -21.09
CA TRP A 14 35.43 -37.89 -20.65
C TRP A 14 35.11 -38.85 -21.77
N SER A 15 36.12 -39.66 -22.13
CA SER A 15 36.02 -40.77 -23.08
C SER A 15 35.13 -41.89 -22.53
N LEU A 16 34.29 -42.42 -23.40
CA LEU A 16 33.43 -43.57 -23.16
C LEU A 16 34.23 -44.84 -23.02
N SER A 17 34.10 -45.60 -21.93
CA SER A 17 34.24 -47.05 -21.97
C SER A 17 33.25 -47.73 -21.02
N LYS A 18 32.41 -48.53 -21.66
CA LYS A 18 31.61 -49.70 -21.25
C LYS A 18 31.49 -50.04 -19.76
N TYR A 19 30.24 -50.02 -19.25
CA TYR A 19 29.65 -51.16 -18.51
C TYR A 19 28.12 -51.04 -18.54
N TRP A 20 27.47 -52.01 -19.15
CA TRP A 20 26.03 -52.27 -19.08
C TRP A 20 25.74 -53.06 -17.81
N LEU A 21 24.81 -52.62 -16.95
CA LEU A 21 23.96 -53.50 -16.14
C LEU A 21 22.76 -52.74 -15.57
N HIS A 22 21.60 -53.25 -15.90
CA HIS A 22 20.24 -53.03 -15.45
C HIS A 22 20.03 -52.26 -14.14
N TYR A 23 19.44 -51.07 -14.22
CA TYR A 23 18.49 -50.53 -13.25
C TYR A 23 17.47 -49.66 -13.98
N GLY A 24 16.17 -49.94 -13.76
CA GLY A 24 15.07 -49.19 -14.35
C GLY A 24 15.14 -47.71 -13.94
N MET A 25 15.43 -46.84 -14.89
CA MET A 25 15.50 -45.40 -14.72
C MET A 25 14.12 -44.83 -14.98
N PHE A 26 13.38 -44.49 -13.90
CA PHE A 26 12.30 -43.52 -14.00
C PHE A 26 12.93 -42.19 -14.43
N VAL A 27 12.86 -41.89 -15.72
CA VAL A 27 13.17 -40.55 -16.23
C VAL A 27 12.00 -39.66 -15.84
N THR A 28 12.13 -38.96 -14.72
CA THR A 28 11.28 -37.81 -14.44
C THR A 28 11.72 -36.73 -15.43
N LEU A 29 10.95 -36.59 -16.51
CA LEU A 29 11.08 -35.49 -17.44
C LEU A 29 10.71 -34.19 -16.70
N VAL A 30 11.69 -33.51 -16.13
CA VAL A 30 11.50 -32.14 -15.65
C VAL A 30 11.35 -31.28 -16.92
N LEU A 31 10.10 -31.08 -17.31
CA LEU A 31 9.76 -30.08 -18.32
C LEU A 31 10.18 -28.72 -17.72
N VAL A 32 11.29 -28.17 -18.21
CA VAL A 32 11.58 -26.74 -18.02
C VAL A 32 10.51 -26.01 -18.81
N ILE A 33 9.43 -25.64 -18.12
CA ILE A 33 8.36 -24.81 -18.67
C ILE A 33 8.98 -23.43 -18.85
N VAL A 34 9.45 -23.12 -20.06
CA VAL A 34 9.60 -21.73 -20.49
C VAL A 34 8.17 -21.16 -20.47
N PRO A 35 7.86 -20.14 -19.66
CA PRO A 35 6.50 -19.60 -19.64
C PRO A 35 6.20 -19.04 -21.02
N SER A 36 5.28 -19.71 -21.72
CA SER A 36 4.73 -19.26 -23.00
C SER A 36 3.75 -18.10 -22.75
N ALA A 37 3.36 -17.38 -23.80
CA ALA A 37 2.28 -16.36 -23.71
C ALA A 37 0.99 -16.92 -23.06
N ALA A 38 0.75 -18.22 -23.14
CA ALA A 38 -0.31 -18.94 -22.45
C ALA A 38 -0.22 -18.87 -20.91
N ALA A 39 0.96 -18.62 -20.33
CA ALA A 39 1.13 -18.58 -18.88
C ALA A 39 0.44 -17.35 -18.23
N PHE A 40 0.35 -16.21 -18.93
CA PHE A 40 -0.38 -15.05 -18.43
C PHE A 40 -1.90 -15.29 -18.46
N ASP A 41 -2.40 -15.86 -19.56
CA ASP A 41 -3.82 -16.22 -19.67
C ASP A 41 -4.23 -17.25 -18.63
N ASP A 42 -3.37 -18.22 -18.32
CA ASP A 42 -3.61 -19.19 -17.25
C ASP A 42 -3.61 -18.52 -15.88
N LEU A 43 -2.77 -17.53 -15.66
CA LEU A 43 -2.67 -16.76 -14.42
C LEU A 43 -3.94 -15.92 -14.19
N VAL A 44 -4.52 -15.33 -15.24
CA VAL A 44 -5.70 -14.45 -15.16
C VAL A 44 -7.05 -15.15 -15.40
N LYS A 45 -7.08 -16.42 -15.79
CA LYS A 45 -8.31 -17.18 -16.10
C LYS A 45 -9.34 -17.24 -14.96
N GLY A 46 -8.92 -17.05 -13.71
CA GLY A 46 -9.83 -17.01 -12.54
C GLY A 46 -10.60 -15.69 -12.36
N SER A 47 -10.19 -14.62 -13.04
CA SER A 47 -10.71 -13.26 -12.84
C SER A 47 -11.83 -12.85 -13.81
N SER A 48 -12.55 -13.80 -14.39
CA SER A 48 -13.55 -13.59 -15.47
C SER A 48 -14.72 -12.66 -15.14
N HIS A 49 -14.92 -12.27 -13.88
CA HIS A 49 -16.02 -11.40 -13.45
C HIS A 49 -15.72 -9.89 -13.52
N ALA A 50 -14.53 -9.50 -13.94
CA ALA A 50 -14.01 -8.15 -13.67
C ALA A 50 -13.84 -7.23 -14.88
N VAL A 51 -14.01 -7.71 -16.11
CA VAL A 51 -13.69 -6.92 -17.34
C VAL A 51 -14.75 -5.86 -17.67
N SER A 52 -15.88 -5.80 -16.97
CA SER A 52 -17.03 -4.97 -17.36
C SER A 52 -17.12 -3.57 -16.74
N ALA A 53 -16.15 -3.10 -15.98
CA ALA A 53 -16.20 -1.73 -15.49
C ALA A 53 -15.57 -0.76 -16.50
N VAL A 54 -16.34 -0.40 -17.53
CA VAL A 54 -15.93 0.63 -18.49
C VAL A 54 -15.62 1.92 -17.73
N LYS A 55 -14.40 2.43 -17.91
CA LYS A 55 -13.98 3.73 -17.34
C LYS A 55 -14.89 4.83 -17.87
N PRO A 56 -15.38 5.75 -17.01
CA PRO A 56 -16.12 6.91 -17.47
C PRO A 56 -15.27 7.74 -18.46
N ALA A 57 -15.86 8.05 -19.63
CA ALA A 57 -15.14 8.74 -20.70
C ALA A 57 -14.65 10.14 -20.30
N PHE A 58 -15.35 10.81 -19.39
CA PHE A 58 -15.02 12.17 -18.94
C PHE A 58 -13.65 12.26 -18.26
N ILE A 59 -13.16 11.16 -17.61
CA ILE A 59 -11.89 11.19 -16.86
C ILE A 59 -10.74 11.62 -17.78
N ASP A 60 -10.55 10.95 -18.91
CA ASP A 60 -9.49 11.29 -19.85
C ASP A 60 -9.76 12.60 -20.56
N GLN A 61 -11.01 12.86 -20.93
CA GLN A 61 -11.39 14.10 -21.60
C GLN A 61 -11.04 15.34 -20.77
N MET A 62 -11.43 15.37 -19.49
CA MET A 62 -11.15 16.49 -18.59
C MET A 62 -9.65 16.68 -18.32
N ILE A 63 -8.91 15.58 -18.19
CA ILE A 63 -7.45 15.62 -18.03
C ILE A 63 -6.78 16.19 -19.30
N GLU A 64 -7.17 15.71 -20.49
CA GLU A 64 -6.62 16.17 -21.75
C GLU A 64 -6.96 17.62 -22.03
N ASP A 65 -8.16 18.06 -21.68
CA ASP A 65 -8.58 19.46 -21.84
C ASP A 65 -7.83 20.37 -20.86
N ALA A 66 -7.53 19.92 -19.63
CA ALA A 66 -6.64 20.65 -18.72
C ALA A 66 -5.22 20.79 -19.29
N TRP A 67 -4.64 19.72 -19.87
CA TRP A 67 -3.34 19.81 -20.54
C TRP A 67 -3.34 20.78 -21.72
N LYS A 68 -4.37 20.72 -22.58
CA LYS A 68 -4.52 21.65 -23.72
C LYS A 68 -4.62 23.11 -23.26
N LYS A 69 -5.46 23.36 -22.23
CA LYS A 69 -5.66 24.71 -21.66
C LYS A 69 -4.37 25.28 -21.06
N ALA A 70 -3.58 24.43 -20.38
CA ALA A 70 -2.30 24.82 -19.78
C ALA A 70 -1.12 24.83 -20.79
N GLY A 71 -1.31 24.33 -22.03
CA GLY A 71 -0.24 24.19 -23.01
C GLY A 71 0.81 23.13 -22.65
N VAL A 72 0.48 22.21 -21.74
CA VAL A 72 1.39 21.17 -21.25
C VAL A 72 1.29 19.92 -22.13
N LYS A 73 2.44 19.34 -22.48
CA LYS A 73 2.50 18.05 -23.17
C LYS A 73 2.74 16.94 -22.14
N PRO A 74 1.87 15.92 -22.10
CA PRO A 74 2.08 14.78 -21.19
C PRO A 74 3.33 14.00 -21.60
N THR A 75 3.92 13.28 -20.65
CA THR A 75 5.00 12.34 -20.91
C THR A 75 4.52 11.20 -21.83
N ARG A 76 5.47 10.40 -22.33
CA ARG A 76 5.12 9.17 -23.05
C ARG A 76 4.31 8.20 -22.16
N LEU A 77 3.65 7.26 -22.78
CA LEU A 77 3.08 6.15 -22.03
C LEU A 77 4.19 5.32 -21.35
N ALA A 78 3.92 4.84 -20.18
CA ALA A 78 4.77 3.91 -19.46
C ALA A 78 5.01 2.65 -20.29
N SER A 79 6.22 2.09 -20.20
CA SER A 79 6.48 0.75 -20.74
C SER A 79 5.68 -0.32 -19.96
N ASP A 80 5.62 -1.52 -20.46
CA ASP A 80 4.91 -2.59 -19.78
C ASP A 80 5.61 -3.00 -18.47
N GLU A 81 6.94 -2.89 -18.42
CA GLU A 81 7.73 -3.11 -17.21
C GLU A 81 7.42 -2.06 -16.13
N GLU A 82 7.39 -0.78 -16.53
CA GLU A 82 7.05 0.34 -15.65
C GLU A 82 5.61 0.21 -15.12
N PHE A 83 4.64 -0.12 -16.00
CA PHE A 83 3.25 -0.34 -15.60
C PHE A 83 3.10 -1.55 -14.68
N LEU A 84 3.73 -2.68 -15.00
CA LEU A 84 3.69 -3.91 -14.22
C LEU A 84 4.12 -3.66 -12.77
N ARG A 85 5.32 -3.09 -12.60
CA ARG A 85 5.89 -2.82 -11.28
C ARG A 85 5.00 -1.88 -10.47
N ARG A 86 4.52 -0.81 -11.09
CA ARG A 86 3.59 0.16 -10.48
C ARG A 86 2.30 -0.51 -10.00
N ALA A 87 1.64 -1.27 -10.87
CA ALA A 87 0.38 -1.92 -10.55
C ALA A 87 0.53 -2.90 -9.37
N TYR A 88 1.59 -3.69 -9.33
CA TYR A 88 1.86 -4.60 -8.22
C TYR A 88 2.06 -3.86 -6.91
N LEU A 89 2.89 -2.81 -6.89
CA LEU A 89 3.16 -2.03 -5.70
C LEU A 89 1.93 -1.27 -5.20
N ASP A 90 1.19 -0.63 -6.10
CA ASP A 90 0.02 0.16 -5.72
C ASP A 90 -1.13 -0.73 -5.22
N LEU A 91 -1.35 -1.90 -5.82
CA LEU A 91 -2.51 -2.73 -5.52
C LEU A 91 -2.24 -3.79 -4.45
N ILE A 92 -1.12 -4.53 -4.55
CA ILE A 92 -0.84 -5.64 -3.63
C ILE A 92 0.37 -5.41 -2.73
N GLY A 93 1.04 -4.26 -2.85
CA GLY A 93 2.06 -3.82 -1.89
C GLY A 93 3.41 -4.54 -2.00
N ARG A 94 3.69 -5.22 -3.11
CA ARG A 94 4.99 -5.86 -3.42
C ARG A 94 5.29 -5.76 -4.90
N ILE A 95 6.52 -5.98 -5.27
CA ILE A 95 6.90 -6.18 -6.69
C ILE A 95 6.39 -7.54 -7.20
N PRO A 96 6.25 -7.72 -8.53
CA PRO A 96 5.99 -9.03 -9.10
C PRO A 96 7.20 -9.97 -8.86
N ASN A 97 6.95 -11.25 -8.67
CA ASN A 97 8.02 -12.24 -8.75
C ASN A 97 8.45 -12.46 -10.22
N ILE A 98 9.54 -13.20 -10.42
CA ILE A 98 10.11 -13.45 -11.76
C ILE A 98 9.10 -14.12 -12.71
N GLN A 99 8.29 -15.06 -12.21
CA GLN A 99 7.33 -15.78 -13.03
C GLN A 99 6.17 -14.87 -13.45
N GLU A 100 5.65 -14.07 -12.53
CA GLU A 100 4.64 -13.04 -12.77
C GLU A 100 5.13 -12.00 -13.79
N ALA A 101 6.38 -11.53 -13.61
CA ALA A 101 6.99 -10.57 -14.52
C ALA A 101 7.14 -11.14 -15.93
N ARG A 102 7.71 -12.33 -16.07
CA ARG A 102 7.87 -12.99 -17.37
C ARG A 102 6.54 -13.25 -18.05
N ALA A 103 5.54 -13.76 -17.31
CA ALA A 103 4.22 -14.06 -17.86
C ALA A 103 3.58 -12.80 -18.47
N PHE A 104 3.58 -11.68 -17.74
CA PHE A 104 3.01 -10.44 -18.23
C PHE A 104 3.79 -9.82 -19.39
N LEU A 105 5.13 -9.75 -19.28
CA LEU A 105 5.97 -9.12 -20.32
C LEU A 105 5.94 -9.89 -21.65
N HIS A 106 5.85 -11.22 -21.62
CA HIS A 106 5.75 -12.03 -22.83
C HIS A 106 4.34 -12.05 -23.45
N SER A 107 3.30 -11.65 -22.71
CA SER A 107 1.94 -11.59 -23.24
C SER A 107 1.83 -10.55 -24.36
N LYS A 108 1.17 -10.91 -25.45
CA LYS A 108 0.91 -10.04 -26.61
C LYS A 108 -0.53 -9.49 -26.65
N GLU A 109 -1.29 -9.74 -25.59
CA GLU A 109 -2.66 -9.28 -25.51
C GLU A 109 -2.74 -7.76 -25.42
N LYS A 110 -3.71 -7.18 -26.13
CA LYS A 110 -3.87 -5.72 -26.17
C LYS A 110 -4.44 -5.16 -24.85
N ASP A 111 -5.22 -5.97 -24.14
CA ASP A 111 -5.90 -5.63 -22.87
C ASP A 111 -5.19 -6.20 -21.64
N LYS A 112 -3.92 -6.61 -21.79
CA LYS A 112 -3.16 -7.24 -20.69
C LYS A 112 -3.04 -6.38 -19.43
N ARG A 113 -3.01 -5.04 -19.57
CA ARG A 113 -2.93 -4.12 -18.43
C ARG A 113 -4.22 -4.11 -17.62
N GLU A 114 -5.37 -4.08 -18.29
CA GLU A 114 -6.69 -4.16 -17.65
C GLU A 114 -6.91 -5.51 -16.98
N LYS A 115 -6.51 -6.60 -17.66
CA LYS A 115 -6.53 -7.96 -17.09
C LYS A 115 -5.63 -8.09 -15.87
N LEU A 116 -4.44 -7.50 -15.91
CA LEU A 116 -3.52 -7.47 -14.77
C LEU A 116 -4.15 -6.78 -13.56
N VAL A 117 -4.73 -5.59 -13.76
CA VAL A 117 -5.40 -4.86 -12.67
C VAL A 117 -6.56 -5.68 -12.11
N ALA A 118 -7.37 -6.31 -12.97
CA ALA A 118 -8.46 -7.17 -12.55
C ALA A 118 -7.97 -8.35 -11.72
N TYR A 119 -6.89 -9.00 -12.14
CA TYR A 119 -6.25 -10.11 -11.42
C TYR A 119 -5.73 -9.67 -10.04
N LEU A 120 -4.98 -8.56 -9.99
CA LEU A 120 -4.41 -8.07 -8.73
C LEU A 120 -5.47 -7.64 -7.71
N LEU A 121 -6.62 -7.13 -8.17
CA LEU A 121 -7.72 -6.77 -7.27
C LEU A 121 -8.43 -7.99 -6.65
N GLU A 122 -8.29 -9.17 -7.25
CA GLU A 122 -8.80 -10.43 -6.69
C GLU A 122 -7.73 -11.20 -5.89
N ASP A 123 -6.45 -10.77 -5.95
CA ASP A 123 -5.38 -11.36 -5.17
C ASP A 123 -5.58 -11.12 -3.66
N PRO A 124 -5.40 -12.13 -2.79
CA PRO A 124 -5.49 -11.96 -1.33
C PRO A 124 -4.56 -10.88 -0.75
N ASP A 125 -3.44 -10.59 -1.42
CA ASP A 125 -2.50 -9.54 -1.01
C ASP A 125 -3.08 -8.13 -1.22
N TYR A 126 -4.10 -7.94 -2.10
CA TYR A 126 -4.84 -6.69 -2.20
C TYR A 126 -5.48 -6.31 -0.86
N ALA A 127 -6.28 -7.20 -0.29
CA ALA A 127 -6.94 -6.93 0.98
C ALA A 127 -5.93 -6.78 2.13
N LYS A 128 -4.82 -7.52 2.11
CA LYS A 128 -3.72 -7.38 3.07
C LYS A 128 -3.06 -6.01 2.97
N ASN A 129 -2.70 -5.56 1.78
CA ASN A 129 -2.04 -4.27 1.52
C ASN A 129 -2.92 -3.10 1.98
N PHE A 130 -4.18 -3.06 1.52
CA PHE A 130 -5.11 -2.00 1.89
C PHE A 130 -5.43 -2.00 3.39
N ALA A 131 -5.60 -3.17 4.01
CA ALA A 131 -5.79 -3.26 5.46
C ALA A 131 -4.58 -2.73 6.24
N THR A 132 -3.36 -3.03 5.79
CA THR A 132 -2.13 -2.53 6.42
C THR A 132 -2.04 -1.00 6.32
N GLN A 133 -2.25 -0.45 5.12
CA GLN A 133 -2.23 1.00 4.89
C GLN A 133 -3.31 1.73 5.71
N TRP A 134 -4.55 1.24 5.67
CA TRP A 134 -5.64 1.85 6.42
C TRP A 134 -5.48 1.68 7.94
N THR A 135 -4.89 0.59 8.43
CA THR A 135 -4.54 0.47 9.86
C THR A 135 -3.56 1.58 10.28
N VAL A 136 -2.55 1.86 9.45
CA VAL A 136 -1.59 2.95 9.70
C VAL A 136 -2.30 4.31 9.67
N LEU A 137 -3.14 4.56 8.67
CA LEU A 137 -3.90 5.81 8.57
C LEU A 137 -4.86 6.00 9.74
N LEU A 138 -5.52 4.94 10.20
CA LEU A 138 -6.52 5.01 11.27
C LEU A 138 -5.90 5.19 12.65
N ILE A 139 -4.86 4.42 13.00
CA ILE A 139 -4.32 4.37 14.37
C ILE A 139 -2.80 4.61 14.47
N GLY A 140 -2.13 4.98 13.38
CA GLY A 140 -0.68 5.18 13.34
C GLY A 140 0.13 3.89 13.41
N ARG A 141 1.47 4.01 13.50
CA ARG A 141 2.42 2.89 13.68
C ARG A 141 2.86 2.68 15.12
N ALA A 142 2.81 3.73 15.92
CA ALA A 142 3.22 3.67 17.32
C ALA A 142 2.37 2.67 18.12
N ASN A 143 2.96 2.15 19.18
CA ASN A 143 2.24 1.29 20.12
C ASN A 143 1.20 2.13 20.88
N GLN A 144 -0.07 1.97 20.53
CA GLN A 144 -1.22 2.68 21.11
C GLN A 144 -1.53 2.27 22.57
N GLY A 145 -0.60 1.59 23.24
CA GLY A 145 -0.79 1.10 24.58
C GLY A 145 -1.63 -0.19 24.65
N ARG A 146 -1.96 -0.62 25.88
CA ARG A 146 -2.62 -1.92 26.12
C ARG A 146 -4.11 -1.97 25.77
N MET A 147 -4.72 -0.82 25.50
CA MET A 147 -6.17 -0.76 25.25
C MET A 147 -6.57 -0.98 23.79
N VAL A 148 -5.61 -0.95 22.87
CA VAL A 148 -5.87 -1.07 21.42
C VAL A 148 -5.31 -2.39 20.90
N ASP A 149 -6.15 -3.17 20.27
CA ASP A 149 -5.75 -4.38 19.54
C ASP A 149 -5.60 -4.07 18.04
N ARG A 150 -4.36 -3.71 17.65
CA ARG A 150 -4.00 -3.43 16.26
C ARG A 150 -4.27 -4.62 15.33
N SER A 151 -4.00 -5.84 15.82
CA SER A 151 -4.14 -7.05 15.01
C SER A 151 -5.60 -7.33 14.67
N SER A 152 -6.49 -7.12 15.64
CA SER A 152 -7.93 -7.24 15.44
C SER A 152 -8.46 -6.21 14.45
N LEU A 153 -8.02 -4.93 14.52
CA LEU A 153 -8.38 -3.91 13.53
C LEU A 153 -7.90 -4.28 12.11
N THR A 154 -6.62 -4.69 11.99
CA THR A 154 -6.06 -5.07 10.69
C THR A 154 -6.81 -6.28 10.08
N SER A 155 -7.12 -7.27 10.89
CA SER A 155 -7.88 -8.46 10.47
C SER A 155 -9.31 -8.10 10.05
N TRP A 156 -9.96 -7.20 10.81
CA TRP A 156 -11.28 -6.70 10.47
C TRP A 156 -11.26 -5.95 9.14
N LEU A 157 -10.33 -5.00 8.93
CA LEU A 157 -10.17 -4.28 7.68
C LEU A 157 -9.90 -5.22 6.50
N ARG A 158 -9.01 -6.21 6.68
CA ARG A 158 -8.73 -7.22 5.66
C ARG A 158 -9.99 -7.95 5.22
N LYS A 159 -10.86 -8.31 6.17
CA LYS A 159 -12.15 -8.92 5.88
C LYS A 159 -13.06 -7.97 5.08
N GLN A 160 -13.11 -6.67 5.44
CA GLN A 160 -13.93 -5.71 4.71
C GLN A 160 -13.48 -5.55 3.25
N PHE A 161 -12.16 -5.39 3.02
CA PHE A 161 -11.61 -5.26 1.66
C PHE A 161 -11.71 -6.55 0.84
N SER A 162 -11.59 -7.72 1.46
CA SER A 162 -11.73 -9.00 0.75
C SER A 162 -13.17 -9.34 0.38
N SER A 163 -14.16 -8.78 1.09
CA SER A 163 -15.60 -8.96 0.81
C SER A 163 -16.20 -7.85 -0.03
N ASP A 164 -15.38 -6.97 -0.57
CA ASP A 164 -15.80 -5.82 -1.41
C ASP A 164 -16.87 -4.94 -0.75
N ARG A 165 -16.78 -4.78 0.58
CA ARG A 165 -17.76 -4.00 1.32
C ARG A 165 -17.70 -2.51 0.91
N PRO A 166 -18.86 -1.84 0.71
CA PRO A 166 -18.92 -0.43 0.37
C PRO A 166 -18.19 0.47 1.36
N TRP A 167 -17.45 1.47 0.84
CA TRP A 167 -16.64 2.36 1.69
C TRP A 167 -17.46 3.10 2.75
N ASN A 168 -18.63 3.61 2.40
CA ASN A 168 -19.50 4.30 3.35
C ASN A 168 -19.96 3.41 4.51
N GLU A 169 -20.16 2.10 4.28
CA GLU A 169 -20.50 1.14 5.34
C GLU A 169 -19.31 0.85 6.24
N ILE A 170 -18.10 0.73 5.67
CA ILE A 170 -16.86 0.56 6.44
C ILE A 170 -16.68 1.75 7.38
N VAL A 171 -16.82 2.98 6.87
CA VAL A 171 -16.68 4.20 7.69
C VAL A 171 -17.78 4.31 8.74
N HIS A 172 -19.03 3.99 8.38
CA HIS A 172 -20.13 3.93 9.33
C HIS A 172 -19.77 3.06 10.54
N GLU A 173 -19.28 1.84 10.27
CA GLU A 173 -18.93 0.90 11.34
C GLU A 173 -17.71 1.37 12.14
N LEU A 174 -16.66 1.88 11.51
CA LEU A 174 -15.50 2.44 12.23
C LEU A 174 -15.90 3.53 13.23
N VAL A 175 -16.85 4.39 12.86
CA VAL A 175 -17.29 5.49 13.71
C VAL A 175 -18.30 5.04 14.76
N SER A 176 -19.20 4.11 14.46
CA SER A 176 -20.37 3.77 15.30
C SER A 176 -20.26 2.47 16.08
N SER A 177 -19.24 1.61 15.81
CA SER A 177 -19.10 0.29 16.46
C SER A 177 -18.95 0.37 17.98
N SER A 178 -19.51 -0.62 18.65
CA SER A 178 -19.40 -0.86 20.10
C SER A 178 -19.13 -2.35 20.37
N GLY A 179 -18.88 -2.70 21.65
CA GLY A 179 -18.58 -4.04 22.10
C GLY A 179 -17.10 -4.30 22.36
N SER A 180 -16.71 -5.57 22.31
CA SER A 180 -15.34 -6.03 22.54
C SER A 180 -14.42 -5.65 21.38
N ASN A 181 -13.28 -5.00 21.67
CA ASN A 181 -12.28 -4.65 20.69
C ASN A 181 -11.53 -5.86 20.10
N LYS A 182 -11.66 -7.00 20.71
CA LYS A 182 -11.11 -8.29 20.26
C LYS A 182 -12.04 -8.95 19.23
N ASP A 183 -13.34 -8.89 19.45
CA ASP A 183 -14.35 -9.54 18.62
C ASP A 183 -14.79 -8.64 17.45
N ASN A 184 -14.84 -7.33 17.67
CA ASN A 184 -15.09 -6.32 16.64
C ASN A 184 -13.89 -5.38 16.50
N GLY A 185 -13.05 -5.64 15.50
CA GLY A 185 -11.83 -4.87 15.27
C GLY A 185 -12.06 -3.38 15.01
N ALA A 186 -13.22 -2.98 14.45
CA ALA A 186 -13.55 -1.57 14.18
C ALA A 186 -13.54 -0.70 15.44
N VAL A 187 -13.86 -1.26 16.60
CA VAL A 187 -13.86 -0.57 17.90
C VAL A 187 -12.49 0.05 18.23
N ASN A 188 -11.41 -0.57 17.74
CA ASN A 188 -10.05 -0.11 18.01
C ASN A 188 -9.74 1.26 17.41
N TYR A 189 -10.42 1.68 16.33
CA TYR A 189 -10.29 3.03 15.82
C TYR A 189 -10.69 4.10 16.86
N VAL A 190 -11.83 3.90 17.51
CA VAL A 190 -12.31 4.81 18.53
C VAL A 190 -11.42 4.78 19.78
N LEU A 191 -11.08 3.56 20.25
CA LEU A 191 -10.24 3.37 21.43
C LEU A 191 -8.87 4.03 21.31
N ALA A 192 -8.29 4.06 20.11
CA ALA A 192 -6.98 4.64 19.85
C ALA A 192 -6.93 6.18 20.06
N HIS A 193 -8.09 6.86 20.09
CA HIS A 193 -8.17 8.31 20.02
C HIS A 193 -9.07 8.94 21.11
N LEU A 194 -9.37 8.20 22.18
CA LEU A 194 -10.25 8.70 23.26
C LEU A 194 -9.57 9.67 24.24
N GLU A 195 -8.28 9.83 24.16
CA GLU A 195 -7.53 10.76 25.00
C GLU A 195 -8.06 12.20 24.87
N LEU A 196 -7.76 13.03 25.87
CA LEU A 196 -8.12 14.45 25.88
C LEU A 196 -9.59 14.70 25.50
N GLU A 197 -10.51 13.92 26.07
CA GLU A 197 -11.95 14.05 25.80
C GLU A 197 -12.31 13.84 24.32
N ALA A 198 -11.67 12.86 23.66
CA ALA A 198 -11.85 12.51 22.26
C ALA A 198 -11.47 13.64 21.27
N VAL A 199 -10.59 14.58 21.65
CA VAL A 199 -10.04 15.59 20.75
C VAL A 199 -9.28 14.95 19.56
N PRO A 200 -8.36 13.98 19.77
CA PRO A 200 -7.72 13.27 18.66
C PRO A 200 -8.71 12.54 17.76
N LEU A 201 -9.75 11.91 18.34
CA LEU A 201 -10.80 11.23 17.57
C LEU A 201 -11.56 12.19 16.66
N THR A 202 -11.90 13.38 17.18
CA THR A 202 -12.55 14.45 16.41
C THR A 202 -11.70 14.86 15.22
N SER A 203 -10.43 15.20 15.46
CA SER A 203 -9.48 15.60 14.41
C SER A 203 -9.27 14.50 13.37
N ARG A 204 -9.07 13.25 13.81
CA ARG A 204 -8.81 12.12 12.91
C ARG A 204 -10.05 11.81 12.06
N THR A 205 -11.24 11.82 12.64
CA THR A 205 -12.50 11.56 11.93
C THR A 205 -12.74 12.59 10.82
N THR A 206 -12.57 13.88 11.12
CA THR A 206 -12.78 14.95 10.12
C THR A 206 -11.71 14.95 9.03
N ARG A 207 -10.46 14.66 9.34
CA ARG A 207 -9.37 14.55 8.37
C ARG A 207 -9.54 13.35 7.44
N LEU A 208 -9.72 12.15 8.00
CA LEU A 208 -9.71 10.91 7.21
C LEU A 208 -10.99 10.75 6.37
N PHE A 209 -12.16 11.06 6.95
CA PHE A 209 -13.44 10.74 6.32
C PHE A 209 -14.11 11.94 5.66
N LEU A 210 -13.83 13.16 6.14
CA LEU A 210 -14.43 14.37 5.58
C LEU A 210 -13.43 15.28 4.84
N GLY A 211 -12.13 14.93 4.88
CA GLY A 211 -11.09 15.72 4.20
C GLY A 211 -10.88 17.11 4.81
N LYS A 212 -11.21 17.30 6.10
CA LYS A 212 -11.20 18.64 6.74
C LYS A 212 -10.23 18.70 7.92
N GLN A 213 -9.21 19.55 7.80
CA GLN A 213 -8.28 19.85 8.89
C GLN A 213 -8.86 20.96 9.78
N ILE A 214 -9.72 20.59 10.73
CA ILE A 214 -10.33 21.55 11.66
C ILE A 214 -9.66 21.57 13.05
N GLN A 215 -8.55 20.88 13.23
CA GLN A 215 -7.87 20.77 14.53
C GLN A 215 -7.46 22.14 15.10
N CYS A 216 -7.06 23.09 14.26
CA CYS A 216 -6.72 24.45 14.70
C CYS A 216 -7.91 25.14 15.38
N THR A 217 -9.14 24.77 15.03
CA THR A 217 -10.35 25.39 15.57
C THR A 217 -10.74 24.87 16.96
N GLN A 218 -9.95 23.97 17.52
CA GLN A 218 -10.06 23.61 18.95
C GLN A 218 -9.86 24.84 19.87
N CYS A 219 -8.92 25.72 19.53
CA CYS A 219 -8.53 26.86 20.40
C CYS A 219 -9.03 28.21 19.88
N HIS A 220 -9.23 28.38 18.57
CA HIS A 220 -9.67 29.65 17.96
C HIS A 220 -10.31 29.37 16.59
N ASP A 221 -11.03 30.34 16.05
CA ASP A 221 -11.54 30.26 14.69
C ASP A 221 -10.39 30.10 13.70
N HIS A 222 -10.59 29.35 12.62
CA HIS A 222 -9.53 29.06 11.64
C HIS A 222 -9.00 30.36 11.01
N PRO A 223 -7.67 30.52 10.88
CA PRO A 223 -7.09 31.79 10.41
C PRO A 223 -7.34 32.08 8.91
N SER A 224 -7.54 31.04 8.09
CA SER A 224 -7.67 31.14 6.64
C SER A 224 -8.90 30.42 6.07
N ASN A 225 -9.76 29.90 6.90
CA ASN A 225 -10.99 29.17 6.58
C ASN A 225 -12.18 29.72 7.38
N ASP A 226 -13.40 29.38 6.97
CA ASP A 226 -14.62 29.77 7.67
C ASP A 226 -14.92 28.92 8.92
N TRP A 227 -14.10 27.90 9.20
CA TRP A 227 -14.30 27.00 10.36
C TRP A 227 -14.17 27.74 11.69
N LYS A 228 -15.14 27.53 12.56
CA LYS A 228 -15.23 28.12 13.89
C LYS A 228 -14.92 27.09 14.98
N GLN A 229 -14.56 27.58 16.18
CA GLN A 229 -14.45 26.71 17.37
C GLN A 229 -15.69 25.84 17.54
N LEU A 230 -16.88 26.41 17.28
CA LEU A 230 -18.14 25.69 17.40
C LEU A 230 -18.26 24.49 16.46
N ASP A 231 -17.62 24.52 15.30
CA ASP A 231 -17.66 23.41 14.35
C ASP A 231 -16.83 22.22 14.87
N PHE A 232 -15.64 22.48 15.42
CA PHE A 232 -14.83 21.45 16.07
C PHE A 232 -15.57 20.82 17.27
N TRP A 233 -16.04 21.67 18.20
CA TRP A 233 -16.67 21.18 19.41
C TRP A 233 -18.06 20.60 19.14
N GLY A 234 -18.72 21.01 18.06
CA GLY A 234 -19.95 20.40 17.56
C GLY A 234 -19.75 18.96 17.13
N ILE A 235 -18.67 18.64 16.39
CA ILE A 235 -18.30 17.26 16.05
C ILE A 235 -17.83 16.51 17.30
N ASN A 236 -17.03 17.11 18.17
CA ASN A 236 -16.58 16.48 19.41
C ASN A 236 -17.75 16.05 20.30
N ALA A 237 -18.83 16.82 20.31
CA ALA A 237 -20.02 16.53 21.12
C ALA A 237 -20.74 15.21 20.73
N PHE A 238 -20.50 14.68 19.53
CA PHE A 238 -21.00 13.34 19.15
C PHE A 238 -20.30 12.21 19.91
N PHE A 239 -19.08 12.42 20.38
CA PHE A 239 -18.30 11.43 21.11
C PHE A 239 -18.54 11.43 22.63
N ARG A 240 -19.47 12.28 23.12
CA ARG A 240 -19.91 12.24 24.50
C ARG A 240 -20.79 11.01 24.74
N GLY A 241 -20.67 10.42 25.89
CA GLY A 241 -21.38 9.18 26.26
C GLY A 241 -20.60 7.91 26.00
N ILE A 242 -19.40 7.98 25.41
CA ILE A 242 -18.53 6.81 25.29
C ILE A 242 -18.07 6.36 26.68
N LYS A 243 -18.23 5.07 26.96
CA LYS A 243 -17.76 4.40 28.18
C LYS A 243 -16.87 3.24 27.79
N THR A 244 -15.77 3.04 28.51
CA THR A 244 -14.87 1.92 28.30
C THR A 244 -14.76 1.09 29.58
N GLN A 245 -14.67 -0.24 29.43
CA GLN A 245 -14.47 -1.16 30.52
C GLN A 245 -13.36 -2.16 30.16
N GLN A 246 -12.32 -2.23 30.97
CA GLN A 246 -11.29 -3.24 30.81
C GLN A 246 -11.78 -4.56 31.41
N ILE A 247 -11.79 -5.62 30.60
CA ILE A 247 -12.11 -6.97 31.03
C ILE A 247 -10.80 -7.72 31.23
N ARG A 248 -10.62 -8.28 32.42
CA ARG A 248 -9.43 -9.03 32.79
C ARG A 248 -9.75 -10.49 32.97
N LYS A 249 -8.79 -11.35 32.71
CA LYS A 249 -8.86 -12.79 32.92
C LYS A 249 -7.53 -13.29 33.47
N PRO A 250 -7.53 -14.34 34.33
CA PRO A 250 -6.30 -14.94 34.76
C PRO A 250 -5.56 -15.61 33.58
N ASP A 251 -4.26 -15.41 33.52
CA ASP A 251 -3.37 -16.13 32.60
C ASP A 251 -3.03 -17.54 33.12
N ALA A 252 -2.15 -18.25 32.41
CA ALA A 252 -1.72 -19.61 32.81
C ALA A 252 -1.01 -19.65 34.17
N THR A 253 -0.55 -18.50 34.69
CA THR A 253 0.09 -18.39 36.00
C THR A 253 -0.87 -17.92 37.10
N GLY A 254 -2.13 -17.62 36.72
CA GLY A 254 -3.17 -17.12 37.64
C GLY A 254 -3.12 -15.59 37.82
N LEU A 255 -2.28 -14.85 37.08
CA LEU A 255 -2.23 -13.40 37.13
C LEU A 255 -3.32 -12.77 36.26
N GLU A 256 -4.03 -11.78 36.83
CA GLU A 256 -5.05 -11.01 36.12
C GLU A 256 -4.41 -10.15 35.01
N VAL A 257 -4.58 -10.57 33.76
CA VAL A 257 -4.13 -9.85 32.56
C VAL A 257 -5.31 -9.25 31.80
N LEU A 258 -5.07 -8.18 31.05
CA LEU A 258 -6.09 -7.60 30.17
C LEU A 258 -6.43 -8.59 29.06
N ASP A 259 -7.70 -9.04 29.00
CA ASP A 259 -8.20 -9.87 27.90
C ASP A 259 -8.69 -9.00 26.73
N HIS A 260 -9.55 -8.02 27.01
CA HIS A 260 -10.07 -7.08 26.00
C HIS A 260 -10.63 -5.81 26.66
N VAL A 261 -10.99 -4.86 25.82
CA VAL A 261 -11.68 -3.62 26.23
C VAL A 261 -13.08 -3.61 25.62
N GLU A 262 -14.08 -3.45 26.46
CA GLU A 262 -15.46 -3.18 26.04
C GLU A 262 -15.66 -1.69 25.82
N LEU A 263 -16.16 -1.32 24.65
CA LEU A 263 -16.63 0.03 24.36
C LEU A 263 -18.15 0.04 24.29
N ARG A 264 -18.78 0.91 25.05
CA ARG A 264 -20.23 1.08 25.08
C ARG A 264 -20.60 2.54 24.92
N ASP A 265 -21.72 2.77 24.27
CA ASP A 265 -22.32 4.10 24.19
C ASP A 265 -23.46 4.20 25.20
N ALA A 266 -23.48 5.28 25.95
CA ALA A 266 -24.62 5.67 26.76
C ALA A 266 -25.30 6.89 26.12
N PRO A 267 -26.64 6.93 26.12
CA PRO A 267 -27.34 8.16 25.78
C PRO A 267 -26.84 9.32 26.63
N SER A 268 -26.63 10.47 26.01
CA SER A 268 -26.12 11.66 26.69
C SER A 268 -26.80 12.90 26.15
N ASP A 269 -27.25 13.74 27.02
CA ASP A 269 -27.73 15.10 26.75
C ASP A 269 -26.72 16.18 27.17
N ASP A 270 -25.51 15.74 27.59
CA ASP A 270 -24.41 16.62 27.95
C ASP A 270 -23.98 17.51 26.80
N TYR A 271 -23.47 18.67 27.13
CA TYR A 271 -22.82 19.58 26.20
C TYR A 271 -21.31 19.58 26.43
N VAL A 272 -20.57 20.01 25.40
CA VAL A 272 -19.14 20.27 25.52
C VAL A 272 -18.92 21.71 25.94
N ARG A 273 -18.11 21.91 26.96
CA ARG A 273 -17.60 23.23 27.34
C ARG A 273 -16.23 23.45 26.71
N PHE A 274 -15.99 24.65 26.22
CA PHE A 274 -14.70 25.02 25.66
C PHE A 274 -14.40 26.49 25.92
N ASP A 275 -13.11 26.82 26.10
CA ASP A 275 -12.67 28.17 26.35
C ASP A 275 -12.56 28.98 25.06
N ARG A 276 -13.11 30.18 25.03
CA ARG A 276 -12.95 31.15 23.96
C ARG A 276 -11.77 32.06 24.24
N ARG A 277 -11.13 32.62 23.21
CA ARG A 277 -9.99 33.54 23.35
C ARG A 277 -10.32 34.79 24.18
N ASN A 278 -11.58 35.19 24.26
CA ASN A 278 -12.04 36.33 25.08
C ASN A 278 -12.31 35.98 26.55
N GLY A 279 -11.92 34.78 26.99
CA GLY A 279 -12.13 34.32 28.38
C GLY A 279 -13.54 33.83 28.70
N LEU A 280 -14.47 33.86 27.75
CA LEU A 280 -15.81 33.29 27.92
C LEU A 280 -15.82 31.80 27.66
N VAL A 281 -16.69 31.09 28.39
CA VAL A 281 -16.96 29.66 28.14
C VAL A 281 -17.96 29.52 27.02
N GLY A 282 -17.59 28.76 25.96
CA GLY A 282 -18.49 28.32 24.92
C GLY A 282 -19.16 27.01 25.28
N ILE A 283 -20.31 26.75 24.66
CA ILE A 283 -21.08 25.51 24.81
C ILE A 283 -21.36 24.97 23.40
N ALA A 284 -21.12 23.66 23.18
CA ALA A 284 -21.43 22.98 21.93
C ALA A 284 -22.30 21.75 22.19
N PHE A 285 -23.33 21.61 21.37
CA PHE A 285 -24.14 20.39 21.21
C PHE A 285 -23.77 19.71 19.91
N PRO A 286 -24.12 18.42 19.68
CA PRO A 286 -23.85 17.73 18.46
C PRO A 286 -24.35 18.49 17.23
N ARG A 287 -23.41 18.85 16.35
CA ARG A 287 -23.65 19.55 15.09
C ARG A 287 -22.67 19.05 14.05
N PHE A 288 -23.16 18.61 12.91
CA PHE A 288 -22.35 18.18 11.80
C PHE A 288 -21.75 19.38 11.03
N LEU A 289 -20.71 19.18 10.23
CA LEU A 289 -19.99 20.26 9.55
C LEU A 289 -20.84 21.05 8.54
N ASP A 290 -21.89 20.43 7.98
CA ASP A 290 -22.85 21.08 7.10
C ASP A 290 -23.97 21.83 7.83
N GLY A 291 -23.90 21.84 9.16
CA GLY A 291 -24.87 22.51 10.03
C GLY A 291 -26.04 21.62 10.51
N ARG A 292 -26.18 20.39 9.99
CA ARG A 292 -27.21 19.43 10.46
C ARG A 292 -27.03 19.16 11.95
N LYS A 293 -28.14 19.12 12.66
CA LYS A 293 -28.23 18.79 14.09
C LYS A 293 -28.99 17.49 14.26
N ILE A 294 -28.65 16.74 15.28
CA ILE A 294 -29.42 15.55 15.66
C ILE A 294 -30.55 15.90 16.62
N SER A 295 -31.56 15.04 16.66
CA SER A 295 -32.61 15.12 17.67
C SER A 295 -32.00 15.01 19.08
N GLN A 296 -32.40 15.90 19.98
CA GLN A 296 -32.03 15.78 21.38
C GLN A 296 -33.03 14.82 22.04
N GLY A 297 -32.52 13.83 22.74
CA GLY A 297 -33.35 12.83 23.41
C GLY A 297 -32.51 11.90 24.29
N LYS A 298 -33.12 11.42 25.36
CA LYS A 298 -32.46 10.53 26.33
C LYS A 298 -32.07 9.16 25.72
N ASP A 299 -32.64 8.81 24.56
CA ASP A 299 -32.40 7.51 23.93
C ASP A 299 -31.48 7.61 22.68
N VAL A 300 -30.94 8.79 22.40
CA VAL A 300 -30.12 9.03 21.20
C VAL A 300 -28.67 8.63 21.44
N ILE A 301 -28.19 7.66 20.69
CA ILE A 301 -26.78 7.28 20.65
C ILE A 301 -26.07 8.19 19.63
N ARG A 302 -25.43 9.24 20.13
CA ARG A 302 -24.83 10.32 19.31
C ARG A 302 -23.83 9.83 18.29
N ARG A 303 -22.97 8.88 18.65
CA ARG A 303 -21.94 8.34 17.75
C ARG A 303 -22.56 7.54 16.61
N ALA A 304 -23.66 6.82 16.86
CA ALA A 304 -24.43 6.14 15.80
C ALA A 304 -25.04 7.16 14.82
N GLU A 305 -25.54 8.30 15.32
CA GLU A 305 -26.03 9.38 14.46
C GLU A 305 -24.90 10.04 13.65
N LEU A 306 -23.70 10.24 14.24
CA LEU A 306 -22.54 10.71 13.48
C LEU A 306 -22.19 9.75 12.36
N GLY A 307 -22.15 8.44 12.63
CA GLY A 307 -21.93 7.42 11.61
C GLY A 307 -22.90 7.54 10.44
N LYS A 308 -24.20 7.72 10.74
CA LYS A 308 -25.23 7.93 9.69
C LYS A 308 -24.98 9.22 8.90
N LEU A 309 -24.68 10.34 9.56
CA LEU A 309 -24.41 11.61 8.89
C LEU A 309 -23.17 11.56 7.99
N ILE A 310 -22.12 10.87 8.40
CA ILE A 310 -20.92 10.69 7.59
C ILE A 310 -21.19 9.81 6.37
N SER A 311 -21.91 8.69 6.56
CA SER A 311 -22.20 7.72 5.50
C SER A 311 -23.42 8.06 4.64
N ASP A 312 -24.09 9.17 4.92
CA ASP A 312 -25.24 9.66 4.17
C ASP A 312 -24.88 9.89 2.70
N PRO A 313 -25.67 9.35 1.73
CA PRO A 313 -25.43 9.61 0.31
C PRO A 313 -25.44 11.09 -0.09
N ASP A 314 -26.13 11.94 0.68
CA ASP A 314 -26.16 13.39 0.46
C ASP A 314 -24.93 14.11 1.05
N ASN A 315 -24.04 13.38 1.71
CA ASN A 315 -22.76 13.90 2.22
C ASN A 315 -21.64 13.73 1.17
N ASP A 316 -21.38 14.76 0.40
CA ASP A 316 -20.33 14.73 -0.63
C ASP A 316 -18.93 14.62 -0.04
N MET A 317 -18.69 15.09 1.20
CA MET A 317 -17.36 15.13 1.82
C MET A 317 -16.73 13.73 1.92
N LEU A 318 -17.53 12.68 2.24
CA LEU A 318 -17.02 11.32 2.33
C LEU A 318 -16.49 10.81 0.98
N ALA A 319 -17.27 10.99 -0.09
CA ALA A 319 -16.88 10.55 -1.43
C ALA A 319 -15.68 11.35 -1.95
N GLN A 320 -15.71 12.69 -1.83
CA GLN A 320 -14.62 13.56 -2.28
C GLN A 320 -13.30 13.27 -1.53
N SER A 321 -13.36 13.09 -0.23
CA SER A 321 -12.18 12.76 0.59
C SER A 321 -11.57 11.43 0.17
N PHE A 322 -12.39 10.39 -0.03
CA PHE A 322 -11.91 9.07 -0.42
C PHE A 322 -11.36 9.05 -1.85
N VAL A 323 -12.08 9.66 -2.80
CA VAL A 323 -11.66 9.76 -4.20
C VAL A 323 -10.33 10.50 -4.30
N ASN A 324 -10.20 11.65 -3.64
CA ASN A 324 -8.96 12.43 -3.63
C ASN A 324 -7.78 11.64 -3.03
N ARG A 325 -8.01 10.91 -1.93
CA ARG A 325 -6.99 10.07 -1.29
C ARG A 325 -6.59 8.89 -2.18
N MET A 326 -7.56 8.24 -2.82
CA MET A 326 -7.27 7.13 -3.75
C MET A 326 -6.54 7.61 -5.00
N TRP A 327 -6.92 8.78 -5.51
CA TRP A 327 -6.21 9.44 -6.61
C TRP A 327 -4.75 9.74 -6.23
N ALA A 328 -4.52 10.30 -5.04
CA ALA A 328 -3.18 10.57 -4.52
C ALA A 328 -2.37 9.28 -4.30
N HIS A 329 -3.00 8.24 -3.76
CA HIS A 329 -2.34 6.94 -3.59
C HIS A 329 -1.81 6.38 -4.91
N LEU A 330 -2.61 6.44 -5.97
CA LEU A 330 -2.28 5.88 -7.28
C LEU A 330 -1.35 6.80 -8.10
N LEU A 331 -1.58 8.12 -8.11
CA LEU A 331 -0.81 9.06 -8.95
C LEU A 331 0.28 9.84 -8.20
N GLY A 332 0.38 9.70 -6.88
CA GLY A 332 1.39 10.38 -6.06
C GLY A 332 0.98 11.77 -5.56
N ARG A 333 -0.13 12.34 -6.06
CA ARG A 333 -0.70 13.62 -5.64
C ARG A 333 -2.22 13.62 -5.80
N GLY A 334 -2.94 14.21 -4.85
CA GLY A 334 -4.38 14.44 -4.96
C GLY A 334 -4.73 15.69 -5.78
N PHE A 335 -6.00 15.82 -6.11
CA PHE A 335 -6.55 17.09 -6.64
C PHE A 335 -6.40 18.19 -5.59
N VAL A 336 -6.67 17.87 -4.32
CA VAL A 336 -6.35 18.67 -3.15
C VAL A 336 -5.11 18.06 -2.49
N ASN A 337 -4.11 18.90 -2.18
CA ASN A 337 -2.86 18.45 -1.57
C ASN A 337 -2.38 19.49 -0.55
N PRO A 338 -2.22 19.15 0.75
CA PRO A 338 -2.43 17.83 1.39
C PRO A 338 -3.82 17.25 1.17
N VAL A 339 -3.93 15.90 1.11
CA VAL A 339 -5.14 15.19 0.67
C VAL A 339 -6.35 15.35 1.58
N ASP A 340 -6.16 15.83 2.80
CA ASP A 340 -7.16 16.01 3.84
C ASP A 340 -7.38 17.48 4.24
N ASP A 341 -6.91 18.41 3.38
CA ASP A 341 -6.98 19.86 3.62
C ASP A 341 -7.89 20.58 2.61
N PHE A 342 -9.13 20.10 2.51
CA PHE A 342 -10.15 20.73 1.66
C PHE A 342 -10.66 22.04 2.24
N GLY A 343 -10.47 23.12 1.52
CA GLY A 343 -10.97 24.44 1.93
C GLY A 343 -10.80 25.50 0.84
N PRO A 344 -11.37 26.70 1.02
CA PRO A 344 -11.23 27.80 0.07
C PRO A 344 -9.78 28.21 -0.17
N HIS A 345 -8.89 28.00 0.82
CA HIS A 345 -7.45 28.28 0.72
C HIS A 345 -6.67 27.24 -0.08
N ASN A 346 -7.25 26.06 -0.31
CA ASN A 346 -6.62 24.93 -1.01
C ASN A 346 -7.62 24.29 -1.98
N PRO A 347 -8.01 24.98 -3.07
CA PRO A 347 -8.99 24.48 -4.02
C PRO A 347 -8.42 23.29 -4.81
N PRO A 348 -9.28 22.35 -5.24
CA PRO A 348 -8.86 21.25 -6.11
C PRO A 348 -8.23 21.76 -7.41
N SER A 349 -7.18 21.09 -7.87
CA SER A 349 -6.53 21.41 -9.15
C SER A 349 -7.43 21.17 -10.39
N ASN A 350 -8.38 20.25 -10.26
CA ASN A 350 -9.45 20.00 -11.24
C ASN A 350 -10.76 19.74 -10.49
N PRO A 351 -11.51 20.78 -10.11
CA PRO A 351 -12.69 20.64 -9.28
C PRO A 351 -13.81 19.84 -9.96
N GLU A 352 -14.04 20.07 -11.26
CA GLU A 352 -15.08 19.36 -12.01
C GLU A 352 -14.81 17.86 -12.09
N LEU A 353 -13.56 17.46 -12.36
CA LEU A 353 -13.18 16.05 -12.41
C LEU A 353 -13.33 15.38 -11.05
N LEU A 354 -12.95 16.04 -9.96
CA LEU A 354 -13.10 15.51 -8.60
C LEU A 354 -14.59 15.32 -8.26
N GLU A 355 -15.43 16.28 -8.60
CA GLU A 355 -16.88 16.26 -8.37
C GLU A 355 -17.54 15.11 -9.14
N ASP A 356 -17.31 15.04 -10.45
CA ASP A 356 -17.89 14.02 -11.32
C ASP A 356 -17.44 12.62 -10.92
N LEU A 357 -16.13 12.43 -10.62
CA LEU A 357 -15.61 11.14 -10.18
C LEU A 357 -16.18 10.73 -8.81
N SER A 358 -16.38 11.70 -7.90
CA SER A 358 -17.02 11.44 -6.60
C SER A 358 -18.48 11.06 -6.75
N ASN A 359 -19.20 11.71 -7.68
CA ASN A 359 -20.59 11.38 -7.99
C ASN A 359 -20.71 9.98 -8.61
N GLU A 360 -19.83 9.61 -9.53
CA GLU A 360 -19.80 8.24 -10.09
C GLU A 360 -19.42 7.20 -9.03
N PHE A 361 -18.51 7.52 -8.11
CA PHE A 361 -18.17 6.66 -6.99
C PHE A 361 -19.40 6.42 -6.07
N LYS A 362 -20.15 7.45 -5.72
CA LYS A 362 -21.44 7.32 -5.00
C LYS A 362 -22.44 6.45 -5.76
N LYS A 363 -22.66 6.71 -7.05
CA LYS A 363 -23.56 5.92 -7.90
C LYS A 363 -23.14 4.46 -8.03
N SER A 364 -21.85 4.17 -7.93
CA SER A 364 -21.34 2.79 -7.92
C SER A 364 -21.65 2.02 -6.64
N GLY A 365 -22.23 2.67 -5.63
CA GLY A 365 -22.43 2.13 -4.29
C GLY A 365 -21.15 2.15 -3.45
N TYR A 366 -20.28 3.14 -3.66
CA TYR A 366 -18.96 3.25 -2.98
C TYR A 366 -18.05 2.03 -3.20
N ASP A 367 -18.07 1.47 -4.41
CA ASP A 367 -17.25 0.33 -4.82
C ASP A 367 -15.79 0.74 -5.02
N ILE A 368 -14.93 0.33 -4.08
CA ILE A 368 -13.50 0.66 -4.04
C ILE A 368 -12.75 0.08 -5.24
N LYS A 369 -12.99 -1.19 -5.56
CA LYS A 369 -12.31 -1.85 -6.69
C LYS A 369 -12.68 -1.21 -8.03
N LYS A 370 -13.93 -0.79 -8.17
CA LYS A 370 -14.40 -0.10 -9.37
C LYS A 370 -13.73 1.26 -9.54
N LEU A 371 -13.59 2.05 -8.46
CA LEU A 371 -12.86 3.30 -8.48
C LEU A 371 -11.39 3.09 -8.87
N ILE A 372 -10.72 2.09 -8.29
CA ILE A 372 -9.34 1.75 -8.63
C ILE A 372 -9.21 1.41 -10.12
N ARG A 373 -10.10 0.58 -10.66
CA ARG A 373 -10.11 0.24 -12.10
C ARG A 373 -10.25 1.49 -12.98
N TRP A 374 -11.11 2.43 -12.62
CA TRP A 374 -11.26 3.68 -13.37
C TRP A 374 -9.99 4.51 -13.38
N ILE A 375 -9.36 4.69 -12.21
CA ILE A 375 -8.14 5.50 -12.09
C ILE A 375 -6.97 4.81 -12.83
N THR A 376 -6.78 3.51 -12.64
CA THR A 376 -5.67 2.77 -13.27
C THR A 376 -5.81 2.65 -14.78
N ALA A 377 -7.04 2.68 -15.31
CA ALA A 377 -7.33 2.73 -16.74
C ALA A 377 -7.23 4.15 -17.34
N SER A 378 -7.11 5.20 -16.50
CA SER A 378 -6.99 6.58 -16.97
C SER A 378 -5.66 6.82 -17.68
N ARG A 379 -5.66 7.75 -18.63
CA ARG A 379 -4.45 8.16 -19.33
C ARG A 379 -3.37 8.69 -18.39
N ALA A 380 -3.74 9.39 -17.32
CA ALA A 380 -2.80 9.91 -16.33
C ALA A 380 -2.00 8.79 -15.64
N TYR A 381 -2.66 7.70 -15.22
CA TYR A 381 -1.99 6.56 -14.60
C TYR A 381 -1.11 5.77 -15.58
N GLN A 382 -1.46 5.80 -16.88
CA GLN A 382 -0.70 5.13 -17.93
C GLN A 382 0.55 5.89 -18.36
N LEU A 383 0.81 7.09 -17.85
CA LEU A 383 2.00 7.89 -18.19
C LEU A 383 3.26 7.37 -17.52
N SER A 384 4.40 7.62 -18.16
CA SER A 384 5.72 7.34 -17.61
C SER A 384 6.12 8.38 -16.57
N SER A 385 6.92 7.94 -15.58
CA SER A 385 7.56 8.81 -14.59
C SER A 385 8.79 9.53 -15.13
N VAL A 386 9.28 9.15 -16.31
CA VAL A 386 10.47 9.75 -16.93
C VAL A 386 10.14 11.09 -17.56
N LYS A 387 10.72 12.17 -17.04
CA LYS A 387 10.54 13.53 -17.56
C LYS A 387 11.07 13.67 -19.00
N ALA A 388 10.26 14.23 -19.89
CA ALA A 388 10.70 14.54 -21.24
C ALA A 388 11.72 15.71 -21.27
N LYS A 389 11.59 16.68 -20.33
CA LYS A 389 12.51 17.81 -20.16
C LYS A 389 12.60 18.23 -18.68
N PRO A 390 13.79 18.64 -18.20
CA PRO A 390 13.89 19.28 -16.89
C PRO A 390 13.18 20.65 -16.95
N GLY A 391 12.18 20.88 -16.11
CA GLY A 391 11.55 22.20 -16.00
C GLY A 391 10.03 22.25 -16.05
N ASP A 392 9.33 21.24 -16.58
CA ASP A 392 7.87 21.15 -16.49
C ASP A 392 7.48 20.83 -15.05
N LYS A 393 6.91 21.81 -14.36
CA LYS A 393 6.78 21.77 -12.88
C LYS A 393 5.34 21.66 -12.38
N ASP A 394 4.33 21.64 -13.24
CA ASP A 394 2.96 21.60 -12.74
C ASP A 394 2.49 20.16 -12.51
N GLU A 395 2.87 19.65 -11.33
CA GLU A 395 2.48 18.33 -10.86
C GLU A 395 0.96 18.20 -10.66
N SER A 396 0.25 19.32 -10.56
CA SER A 396 -1.20 19.36 -10.34
C SER A 396 -2.01 18.99 -11.59
N LEU A 397 -1.37 18.98 -12.76
CA LEU A 397 -2.00 18.61 -14.03
C LEU A 397 -1.93 17.12 -14.37
N PHE A 398 -1.24 16.30 -13.55
CA PHE A 398 -1.10 14.85 -13.78
C PHE A 398 -0.57 14.51 -15.19
N SER A 399 0.28 15.35 -15.74
CA SER A 399 0.86 15.19 -17.08
C SER A 399 2.05 14.24 -17.14
N GLN A 400 2.46 13.75 -15.98
CA GLN A 400 3.46 12.69 -15.78
C GLN A 400 3.12 11.89 -14.52
N MET A 401 3.58 10.65 -14.43
CA MET A 401 3.50 9.88 -13.20
C MET A 401 4.52 10.39 -12.17
N GLN A 402 4.08 10.59 -10.93
CA GLN A 402 4.97 10.98 -9.85
C GLN A 402 5.74 9.78 -9.31
N LEU A 403 7.02 10.00 -8.97
CA LEU A 403 7.80 9.03 -8.22
C LEU A 403 7.34 9.03 -6.75
N LYS A 404 7.04 7.87 -6.23
CA LYS A 404 6.61 7.68 -4.84
C LYS A 404 7.62 6.79 -4.10
N PRO A 405 7.98 7.08 -2.86
CA PRO A 405 8.73 6.13 -2.04
C PRO A 405 7.83 4.92 -1.72
N MET A 406 8.42 3.73 -1.65
CA MET A 406 7.72 2.58 -1.07
C MET A 406 7.49 2.81 0.42
N SER A 407 6.35 2.36 0.95
CA SER A 407 6.19 2.24 2.40
C SER A 407 7.18 1.22 2.98
N PRO A 408 7.47 1.28 4.29
CA PRO A 408 8.32 0.28 4.93
C PRO A 408 7.87 -1.15 4.68
N GLU A 409 6.57 -1.37 4.71
CA GLU A 409 5.94 -2.67 4.50
C GLU A 409 6.09 -3.13 3.03
N GLN A 410 5.90 -2.21 2.07
CA GLN A 410 6.09 -2.49 0.64
C GLN A 410 7.54 -2.80 0.32
N LEU A 411 8.48 -2.05 0.88
CA LEU A 411 9.92 -2.29 0.69
C LEU A 411 10.33 -3.64 1.26
N PHE A 412 9.84 -3.98 2.46
CA PHE A 412 10.09 -5.25 3.12
C PHE A 412 9.54 -6.44 2.32
N ASP A 413 8.25 -6.39 1.95
CA ASP A 413 7.61 -7.48 1.18
C ASP A 413 8.24 -7.59 -0.23
N SER A 414 8.68 -6.48 -0.83
CA SER A 414 9.41 -6.48 -2.11
C SER A 414 10.81 -7.11 -2.00
N LEU A 415 11.55 -6.82 -0.94
CA LEU A 415 12.83 -7.49 -0.68
C LEU A 415 12.66 -8.99 -0.52
N LEU A 416 11.66 -9.44 0.24
CA LEU A 416 11.38 -10.87 0.39
C LEU A 416 10.96 -11.54 -0.93
N THR A 417 10.19 -10.82 -1.76
CA THR A 417 9.76 -11.30 -3.08
C THR A 417 10.95 -11.46 -4.03
N ALA A 418 11.82 -10.44 -4.09
CA ALA A 418 13.00 -10.47 -4.96
C ALA A 418 14.00 -11.56 -4.58
N THR A 419 14.19 -11.80 -3.27
CA THR A 419 15.37 -12.50 -2.76
C THR A 419 15.08 -13.86 -2.14
N SER A 420 13.82 -14.16 -1.81
CA SER A 420 13.42 -15.35 -1.04
C SER A 420 14.22 -15.51 0.27
N ALA A 421 14.72 -14.39 0.85
CA ALA A 421 15.60 -14.39 2.02
C ALA A 421 15.05 -15.19 3.22
N HIS A 422 13.73 -15.21 3.40
CA HIS A 422 13.05 -15.97 4.46
C HIS A 422 13.14 -17.50 4.29
N ARG A 423 13.53 -17.98 3.10
CA ARG A 423 13.71 -19.41 2.78
C ARG A 423 15.17 -19.85 2.86
N ALA A 424 16.11 -18.91 2.91
CA ALA A 424 17.53 -19.21 2.90
C ALA A 424 17.93 -20.03 4.13
N GLY A 425 18.44 -21.26 3.90
CA GLY A 425 18.94 -22.13 4.96
C GLY A 425 17.92 -23.05 5.65
N SER A 426 16.75 -23.28 5.07
CA SER A 426 15.73 -24.29 5.43
C SER A 426 15.51 -24.51 6.94
N SER A 427 15.24 -23.46 7.71
CA SER A 427 14.90 -23.61 9.12
C SER A 427 13.43 -23.28 9.40
N ASP A 428 12.84 -24.02 10.34
CA ASP A 428 11.49 -23.81 10.92
C ASP A 428 11.30 -22.40 11.52
N ASP A 429 12.39 -21.62 11.64
CA ASP A 429 12.43 -20.27 12.19
C ASP A 429 12.05 -19.16 11.18
N GLY A 430 11.75 -19.47 9.94
CA GLY A 430 11.52 -18.49 8.89
C GLY A 430 10.43 -17.46 9.21
N HIS A 431 9.32 -17.89 9.84
CA HIS A 431 8.23 -16.97 10.22
C HIS A 431 8.64 -16.02 11.36
N ARG A 432 9.32 -16.52 12.38
CA ARG A 432 9.79 -15.70 13.51
C ARG A 432 10.82 -14.66 13.07
N LYS A 433 11.75 -15.03 12.19
CA LYS A 433 12.73 -14.11 11.60
C LYS A 433 12.07 -13.05 10.76
N ARG A 434 11.10 -13.43 9.94
CA ARG A 434 10.33 -12.48 9.11
C ARG A 434 9.68 -11.38 9.95
N ASP A 435 9.00 -11.76 11.03
CA ASP A 435 8.31 -10.81 11.91
C ASP A 435 9.31 -9.88 12.64
N ALA A 436 10.44 -10.42 13.10
CA ALA A 436 11.50 -9.63 13.72
C ALA A 436 12.11 -8.63 12.74
N TRP A 437 12.40 -9.04 11.51
CA TRP A 437 12.90 -8.15 10.45
C TRP A 437 11.88 -7.08 10.09
N LEU A 438 10.60 -7.42 9.98
CA LEU A 438 9.54 -6.45 9.69
C LEU A 438 9.48 -5.36 10.78
N GLN A 439 9.57 -5.72 12.06
CA GLN A 439 9.60 -4.73 13.14
C GLN A 439 10.82 -3.82 13.06
N GLN A 440 12.00 -4.36 12.75
CA GLN A 440 13.21 -3.54 12.53
C GLN A 440 13.04 -2.59 11.34
N PHE A 441 12.42 -3.05 10.24
CA PHE A 441 12.13 -2.23 9.07
C PHE A 441 11.16 -1.09 9.40
N ILE A 442 10.05 -1.40 10.07
CA ILE A 442 9.09 -0.38 10.51
C ILE A 442 9.79 0.65 11.40
N PHE A 443 10.60 0.22 12.35
CA PHE A 443 11.32 1.14 13.23
C PHE A 443 12.30 2.05 12.48
N ALA A 444 13.02 1.52 11.49
CA ALA A 444 14.02 2.28 10.74
C ALA A 444 13.42 3.19 9.65
N PHE A 445 12.32 2.76 9.03
CA PHE A 445 11.75 3.41 7.84
C PHE A 445 10.44 4.15 8.09
N ALA A 446 9.79 3.97 9.24
CA ALA A 446 8.58 4.69 9.55
C ALA A 446 8.88 6.18 9.74
N ASN A 447 8.27 7.01 8.92
CA ASN A 447 8.25 8.45 9.13
C ASN A 447 7.21 8.81 10.19
N ASP A 448 7.30 10.05 10.72
CA ASP A 448 6.35 10.56 11.69
C ASP A 448 4.91 10.48 11.12
N GLU A 449 4.00 9.91 11.88
CA GLU A 449 2.70 9.39 11.43
C GLU A 449 1.66 10.46 11.14
N THR A 450 2.02 11.73 11.34
CA THR A 450 1.10 12.86 11.24
C THR A 450 0.96 13.41 9.83
N GLU A 451 1.93 13.14 8.95
CA GLU A 451 1.94 13.63 7.58
C GLU A 451 1.98 12.46 6.59
N GLU A 452 1.07 12.44 5.62
CA GLU A 452 1.19 11.62 4.42
C GLU A 452 2.35 12.17 3.58
N SER A 453 3.56 11.73 3.92
CA SER A 453 4.79 12.22 3.27
C SER A 453 4.88 11.67 1.84
N ASN A 454 4.79 12.54 0.86
CA ASN A 454 5.06 12.23 -0.55
C ASN A 454 6.56 12.37 -0.90
N SER A 455 7.43 12.69 0.08
CA SER A 455 8.85 12.89 -0.14
C SER A 455 9.67 11.85 0.61
N PHE A 456 10.49 11.10 -0.13
CA PHE A 456 11.51 10.23 0.45
C PHE A 456 12.74 11.07 0.81
N GLN A 457 12.96 11.26 2.10
CA GLN A 457 14.22 11.76 2.63
C GLN A 457 14.92 10.59 3.31
N GLY A 458 15.80 9.92 2.56
CA GLY A 458 16.57 8.81 3.10
C GLY A 458 17.40 9.25 4.30
N THR A 459 17.32 8.48 5.39
CA THR A 459 18.11 8.71 6.61
C THR A 459 19.32 7.78 6.65
N ILE A 460 20.35 8.15 7.43
CA ILE A 460 21.54 7.30 7.61
C ILE A 460 21.18 5.92 8.17
N PRO A 461 20.30 5.76 9.18
CA PRO A 461 19.87 4.44 9.65
C PRO A 461 19.22 3.58 8.57
N GLN A 462 18.38 4.18 7.70
CA GLN A 462 17.75 3.48 6.58
C GLN A 462 18.80 2.97 5.58
N ALA A 463 19.74 3.83 5.19
CA ALA A 463 20.83 3.45 4.30
C ALA A 463 21.69 2.33 4.89
N LEU A 464 22.08 2.44 6.16
CA LEU A 464 22.86 1.41 6.84
C LEU A 464 22.13 0.06 6.92
N MET A 465 20.83 0.06 7.18
CA MET A 465 20.02 -1.15 7.22
C MET A 465 19.93 -1.81 5.86
N MET A 466 19.71 -1.03 4.79
CA MET A 466 19.68 -1.54 3.42
C MET A 466 21.05 -2.04 2.94
N MET A 467 22.14 -1.43 3.41
CA MET A 467 23.48 -1.85 3.00
C MET A 467 24.00 -3.06 3.76
N ASN A 468 23.75 -3.17 5.08
CA ASN A 468 24.45 -4.09 5.97
C ASN A 468 23.55 -4.90 6.92
N GLY A 469 22.24 -4.71 6.90
CA GLY A 469 21.31 -5.41 7.79
C GLY A 469 21.30 -6.93 7.58
N GLU A 470 20.91 -7.68 8.62
CA GLU A 470 20.83 -9.15 8.55
C GLU A 470 19.95 -9.62 7.38
N LEU A 471 18.82 -8.95 7.15
CA LEU A 471 17.96 -9.27 6.01
C LEU A 471 18.71 -9.13 4.68
N MET A 472 19.52 -8.07 4.49
CA MET A 472 20.28 -7.87 3.26
C MET A 472 21.37 -8.94 3.09
N GLN A 473 22.04 -9.35 4.16
CA GLN A 473 23.01 -10.44 4.11
C GLN A 473 22.35 -11.78 3.70
N GLN A 474 21.14 -12.04 4.19
CA GLN A 474 20.37 -13.22 3.75
C GLN A 474 19.84 -13.07 2.31
N ALA A 475 19.45 -11.85 1.93
CA ALA A 475 18.93 -11.52 0.60
C ALA A 475 19.91 -11.86 -0.54
N ILE A 476 21.20 -11.57 -0.32
CA ILE A 476 22.25 -11.85 -1.31
C ILE A 476 22.96 -13.20 -1.06
N SER A 477 22.43 -14.04 -0.18
CA SER A 477 23.01 -15.35 0.13
C SER A 477 22.96 -16.28 -1.08
N GLY A 478 24.04 -17.03 -1.32
CA GLY A 478 24.07 -18.14 -2.30
C GLY A 478 23.67 -19.51 -1.72
N LYS A 479 23.07 -19.55 -0.50
CA LYS A 479 22.67 -20.81 0.15
C LYS A 479 21.47 -21.44 -0.55
N PRO A 480 21.32 -22.78 -0.48
CA PRO A 480 20.11 -23.44 -0.98
C PRO A 480 18.83 -22.81 -0.44
N GLY A 481 17.81 -22.65 -1.28
CA GLY A 481 16.55 -22.02 -0.96
C GLY A 481 16.56 -20.48 -0.99
N SER A 482 17.73 -19.84 -1.16
CA SER A 482 17.82 -18.42 -1.51
C SER A 482 17.68 -18.24 -3.02
N PHE A 483 17.27 -17.04 -3.45
CA PHE A 483 17.13 -16.73 -4.88
C PHE A 483 18.43 -16.98 -5.67
N LEU A 484 19.58 -16.50 -5.21
CA LEU A 484 20.86 -16.71 -5.91
C LEU A 484 21.32 -18.16 -5.90
N GLY A 485 21.08 -18.91 -4.81
CA GLY A 485 21.38 -20.34 -4.77
C GLY A 485 20.59 -21.12 -5.80
N ASP A 486 19.29 -20.91 -5.85
CA ASP A 486 18.39 -21.57 -6.81
C ASP A 486 18.69 -21.11 -8.26
N LEU A 487 19.06 -19.84 -8.46
CA LEU A 487 19.44 -19.28 -9.75
C LEU A 487 20.70 -19.93 -10.31
N CYS A 488 21.74 -20.11 -9.49
CA CYS A 488 22.98 -20.77 -9.87
C CYS A 488 22.73 -22.24 -10.27
N GLU A 489 21.88 -22.95 -9.55
CA GLU A 489 21.51 -24.33 -9.89
C GLU A 489 20.80 -24.39 -11.25
N GLN A 490 19.81 -23.51 -11.48
CA GLN A 490 19.06 -23.45 -12.74
C GLN A 490 19.95 -23.04 -13.93
N ALA A 491 20.93 -22.15 -13.71
CA ALA A 491 21.83 -21.67 -14.75
C ALA A 491 22.70 -22.79 -15.37
N GLY A 492 23.02 -23.83 -14.58
CA GLY A 492 23.78 -25.00 -15.08
C GLY A 492 23.10 -25.74 -16.22
N HIS A 493 21.80 -25.56 -16.41
CA HIS A 493 21.01 -26.20 -17.47
C HIS A 493 20.73 -25.28 -18.68
N GLN A 494 21.24 -24.05 -18.68
CA GLN A 494 20.99 -23.05 -19.73
C GLN A 494 22.09 -23.04 -20.80
N ARG A 495 21.70 -22.66 -22.03
CA ARG A 495 22.67 -22.49 -23.14
C ARG A 495 23.61 -21.30 -22.95
N SER A 496 23.15 -20.27 -22.29
CA SER A 496 23.89 -19.04 -21.99
C SER A 496 23.68 -18.69 -20.52
N PRO A 497 24.38 -19.36 -19.57
CA PRO A 497 24.18 -19.21 -18.14
C PRO A 497 24.29 -17.74 -17.66
N GLU A 498 25.27 -17.00 -18.15
CA GLU A 498 25.53 -15.62 -17.73
C GLU A 498 24.37 -14.69 -18.12
N VAL A 499 23.86 -14.82 -19.35
CA VAL A 499 22.71 -14.04 -19.83
C VAL A 499 21.47 -14.35 -19.00
N PHE A 500 21.22 -15.63 -18.73
CA PHE A 500 20.10 -16.09 -17.93
C PHE A 500 20.19 -15.56 -16.50
N MET A 501 21.37 -15.60 -15.86
CA MET A 501 21.56 -15.15 -14.50
C MET A 501 21.36 -13.63 -14.38
N VAL A 502 21.99 -12.85 -15.26
CA VAL A 502 21.85 -11.38 -15.26
C VAL A 502 20.40 -10.97 -15.53
N ASP A 503 19.75 -11.53 -16.54
CA ASP A 503 18.35 -11.26 -16.86
C ASP A 503 17.42 -11.56 -15.67
N SER A 504 17.64 -12.71 -15.01
CA SER A 504 16.84 -13.12 -13.85
C SER A 504 17.00 -12.19 -12.65
N ILE A 505 18.22 -11.69 -12.39
CA ILE A 505 18.50 -10.74 -11.32
C ILE A 505 17.78 -9.40 -11.58
N TYR A 506 17.83 -8.89 -12.82
CA TYR A 506 17.12 -7.66 -13.19
C TYR A 506 15.61 -7.80 -13.08
N LEU A 507 15.06 -8.92 -13.56
CA LEU A 507 13.62 -9.21 -13.43
C LEU A 507 13.20 -9.33 -11.95
N ALA A 508 14.00 -9.99 -11.12
CA ALA A 508 13.69 -10.16 -9.70
C ALA A 508 13.74 -8.84 -8.92
N ALA A 509 14.75 -8.00 -9.17
CA ALA A 509 14.90 -6.73 -8.46
C ALA A 509 14.05 -5.61 -9.06
N LEU A 510 14.10 -5.43 -10.38
CA LEU A 510 13.58 -4.24 -11.06
C LEU A 510 12.35 -4.52 -11.94
N SER A 511 11.89 -5.78 -12.02
CA SER A 511 10.73 -6.19 -12.81
C SER A 511 10.87 -5.87 -14.32
N ARG A 512 12.10 -5.71 -14.81
CA ARG A 512 12.44 -5.43 -16.20
C ARG A 512 13.65 -6.21 -16.67
N HIS A 513 13.81 -6.33 -17.97
CA HIS A 513 15.04 -6.84 -18.56
C HIS A 513 16.19 -5.80 -18.44
N PRO A 514 17.47 -6.24 -18.35
CA PRO A 514 18.60 -5.34 -18.44
C PRO A 514 18.66 -4.68 -19.83
N SER A 515 19.03 -3.42 -19.90
CA SER A 515 19.35 -2.78 -21.16
C SER A 515 20.58 -3.43 -21.82
N PRO A 516 20.80 -3.30 -23.13
CA PRO A 516 21.98 -3.84 -23.80
C PRO A 516 23.30 -3.40 -23.16
N LYS A 517 23.36 -2.18 -22.65
CA LYS A 517 24.54 -1.64 -21.95
C LYS A 517 24.76 -2.34 -20.60
N GLU A 518 23.71 -2.47 -19.80
CA GLU A 518 23.76 -3.17 -18.50
C GLU A 518 24.14 -4.64 -18.67
N MET A 519 23.55 -5.34 -19.64
CA MET A 519 23.88 -6.73 -19.95
C MET A 519 25.38 -6.87 -20.34
N THR A 520 25.88 -5.98 -21.21
CA THR A 520 27.30 -6.01 -21.62
C THR A 520 28.22 -5.76 -20.43
N GLN A 521 27.94 -4.79 -19.59
CA GLN A 521 28.76 -4.49 -18.41
C GLN A 521 28.76 -5.64 -17.40
N ALA A 522 27.60 -6.21 -17.09
CA ALA A 522 27.49 -7.35 -16.18
C ALA A 522 28.26 -8.58 -16.70
N ARG A 523 28.20 -8.87 -18.01
CA ARG A 523 28.95 -9.97 -18.61
C ARG A 523 30.46 -9.76 -18.53
N LEU A 524 30.95 -8.56 -18.87
CA LEU A 524 32.39 -8.23 -18.74
C LEU A 524 32.88 -8.39 -17.30
N TYR A 525 32.04 -8.05 -16.32
CA TYR A 525 32.39 -8.21 -14.92
C TYR A 525 32.43 -9.69 -14.50
N LEU A 526 31.49 -10.50 -14.98
CA LEU A 526 31.48 -11.96 -14.78
C LEU A 526 32.69 -12.64 -15.44
N GLU A 527 33.06 -12.23 -16.65
CA GLU A 527 34.22 -12.79 -17.38
C GLU A 527 35.56 -12.43 -16.73
N ALA A 528 35.65 -11.24 -16.11
CA ALA A 528 36.87 -10.76 -15.45
C ALA A 528 37.11 -11.40 -14.07
N ASN A 529 36.12 -12.00 -13.45
CA ASN A 529 36.20 -12.52 -12.08
C ASN A 529 35.94 -14.03 -12.04
N PRO A 530 36.82 -14.82 -11.41
CA PRO A 530 36.69 -16.27 -11.35
C PRO A 530 35.55 -16.74 -10.42
N ASP A 531 35.14 -15.93 -9.45
CA ASP A 531 34.03 -16.19 -8.51
C ASP A 531 32.75 -15.55 -9.03
N SER A 532 32.03 -16.29 -9.87
CA SER A 532 30.77 -15.83 -10.45
C SER A 532 29.68 -15.57 -9.40
N LEU A 533 29.66 -16.31 -8.29
CA LEU A 533 28.66 -16.11 -7.23
C LEU A 533 28.87 -14.76 -6.55
N HIS A 534 30.11 -14.40 -6.24
CA HIS A 534 30.42 -13.10 -5.62
C HIS A 534 30.00 -11.93 -6.52
N VAL A 535 30.27 -12.04 -7.83
CA VAL A 535 29.85 -11.04 -8.83
C VAL A 535 28.32 -10.89 -8.86
N LEU A 536 27.58 -12.00 -8.80
CA LEU A 536 26.11 -11.96 -8.79
C LEU A 536 25.57 -11.37 -7.46
N GLN A 537 26.23 -11.64 -6.33
CA GLN A 537 25.92 -11.03 -5.03
C GLN A 537 26.09 -9.51 -5.08
N ASP A 538 27.22 -9.03 -5.62
CA ASP A 538 27.52 -7.60 -5.78
C ASP A 538 26.50 -6.91 -6.71
N LEU A 539 26.20 -7.53 -7.85
CA LEU A 539 25.22 -7.02 -8.80
C LEU A 539 23.83 -6.93 -8.15
N PHE A 540 23.40 -8.00 -7.49
CA PHE A 540 22.09 -8.05 -6.86
C PHE A 540 21.99 -7.03 -5.70
N TRP A 541 23.02 -6.94 -4.87
CA TRP A 541 23.12 -5.95 -3.82
C TRP A 541 23.02 -4.51 -4.38
N ALA A 542 23.73 -4.21 -5.46
CA ALA A 542 23.70 -2.89 -6.09
C ALA A 542 22.31 -2.54 -6.62
N LEU A 543 21.61 -3.50 -7.25
CA LEU A 543 20.24 -3.29 -7.74
C LEU A 543 19.24 -3.09 -6.59
N LEU A 544 19.31 -3.90 -5.52
CA LEU A 544 18.43 -3.79 -4.36
C LEU A 544 18.62 -2.46 -3.58
N ASN A 545 19.81 -1.84 -3.69
CA ASN A 545 20.12 -0.54 -3.09
C ASN A 545 19.94 0.63 -4.08
N SER A 546 19.45 0.39 -5.30
CA SER A 546 19.24 1.45 -6.28
C SER A 546 17.95 2.24 -6.00
N ASN A 547 17.93 3.50 -6.45
CA ASN A 547 16.71 4.31 -6.40
C ASN A 547 15.56 3.67 -7.21
N GLU A 548 15.88 2.92 -8.27
CA GLU A 548 14.90 2.21 -9.08
C GLU A 548 14.20 1.09 -8.28
N PHE A 549 14.91 0.46 -7.33
CA PHE A 549 14.29 -0.54 -6.46
C PHE A 549 13.39 0.07 -5.39
N VAL A 550 13.80 1.16 -4.74
CA VAL A 550 13.08 1.71 -3.58
C VAL A 550 11.92 2.64 -3.93
N LEU A 551 11.79 3.04 -5.21
CA LEU A 551 10.74 3.92 -5.68
C LEU A 551 9.67 3.17 -6.49
N VAL A 552 8.43 3.64 -6.37
CA VAL A 552 7.32 3.32 -7.27
C VAL A 552 7.37 4.32 -8.42
N HIS A 553 7.49 3.84 -9.65
CA HIS A 553 7.65 4.67 -10.84
C HIS A 553 6.74 4.25 -12.00
#